data_e7669868d679fbff8dc71fc8ee947b34
#
_entry.id   e7669868d679fbff8dc71fc8ee947b34
#
_cell.length_a   1.000
_cell.length_b   1.000
_cell.length_c   1.000
_cell.angle_alpha   90.00
_cell.angle_beta   90.00
_cell.angle_gamma   90.00
#
_symmetry.space_group_name_H-M   'P 1'
#
loop_
_entity.id
_entity.type
_entity.pdbx_description
1 polymer ?
#
loop_
_entity_poly.entity_id
_entity_poly.type
_entity_poly.pdbx_seq_one_letter_code
_entity_poly.pdbx_strand_id
1 'polypeptide(L)'
;MINYTKLSIPFEKNDFNLTGYSRSGVRTGIYLEEYDIMMDGGLYFDRKPKMILVTHGHLDHVCNLYSSLLDNINKPIVLAPSSSVGFLKHYLNSQHTVSLNKKSYFNKYKMIGLDEPYDVNLSKKFRIVPYTLDHRVDTLGFGIHIMGKKLDPRWKGKTQDELIQLKRSGEELNIINEKKFIMFCGDTSSMSLNSLPFNDYSYIIIECTFLEPDHYHEALSRKHLHYQDLKPFFETNQSTTFILIHFSRRYKDSKIKEFFKEKNHSNVKLFI
;
A
#
# COMPACT_ATOMS: atom_id res chain seq x y z
N MET A 1 13.04 17.56 11.63
CA MET A 1 13.21 16.96 10.29
C MET A 1 12.67 15.53 10.36
N ILE A 2 11.81 15.08 9.45
CA ILE A 2 11.33 13.68 9.43
C ILE A 2 12.45 12.83 8.82
N ASN A 3 12.91 11.84 9.57
CA ASN A 3 13.84 10.85 9.03
C ASN A 3 13.03 9.77 8.32
N TYR A 4 13.30 9.56 7.03
CA TYR A 4 12.68 8.50 6.27
C TYR A 4 13.27 7.15 6.65
N THR A 5 12.40 6.20 6.92
CA THR A 5 12.76 4.77 7.01
C THR A 5 12.96 4.22 5.62
N LYS A 6 13.99 3.39 5.44
CA LYS A 6 14.23 2.61 4.22
C LYS A 6 14.25 1.13 4.57
N LEU A 7 13.51 0.35 3.81
CA LEU A 7 13.41 -1.10 3.98
C LEU A 7 13.50 -1.78 2.62
N SER A 8 14.51 -2.63 2.43
CA SER A 8 14.59 -3.51 1.25
C SER A 8 13.78 -4.78 1.50
N ILE A 9 12.97 -5.13 0.50
CA ILE A 9 12.11 -6.32 0.50
C ILE A 9 12.43 -7.17 -0.74
N PRO A 10 13.02 -8.37 -0.58
CA PRO A 10 13.27 -9.27 -1.70
C PRO A 10 11.97 -9.85 -2.25
N PHE A 11 11.82 -9.85 -3.57
CA PHE A 11 10.72 -10.52 -4.25
C PHE A 11 11.20 -11.13 -5.54
N GLU A 12 11.13 -12.46 -5.64
CA GLU A 12 11.69 -13.26 -6.73
C GLU A 12 13.22 -13.05 -6.88
N LYS A 13 13.66 -12.45 -8.01
CA LYS A 13 15.07 -12.19 -8.32
C LYS A 13 15.48 -10.74 -8.12
N ASN A 14 14.61 -9.92 -7.53
CA ASN A 14 14.82 -8.48 -7.36
C ASN A 14 14.64 -8.06 -5.90
N ASP A 15 15.32 -7.02 -5.51
CA ASP A 15 15.08 -6.30 -4.28
C ASP A 15 14.26 -5.05 -4.60
N PHE A 16 13.27 -4.78 -3.77
CA PHE A 16 12.41 -3.60 -3.86
C PHE A 16 12.59 -2.74 -2.61
N ASN A 17 12.55 -1.44 -2.80
CA ASN A 17 12.80 -0.49 -1.73
C ASN A 17 11.51 0.25 -1.35
N LEU A 18 11.17 0.12 -0.07
CA LEU A 18 10.14 0.94 0.57
C LEU A 18 10.83 2.09 1.29
N THR A 19 10.47 3.32 0.96
CA THR A 19 10.97 4.52 1.65
C THR A 19 9.80 5.34 2.15
N GLY A 20 9.85 5.80 3.40
CA GLY A 20 8.76 6.60 3.93
C GLY A 20 8.79 6.79 5.43
N TYR A 21 7.63 7.11 5.97
CA TYR A 21 7.42 7.30 7.39
C TYR A 21 5.96 7.01 7.73
N SER A 22 5.71 6.41 8.87
CA SER A 22 4.35 6.20 9.36
C SER A 22 4.31 6.26 10.88
N ARG A 23 3.52 7.20 11.39
CA ARG A 23 3.24 7.39 12.83
C ARG A 23 1.82 7.90 13.01
N SER A 24 1.07 7.24 13.86
CA SER A 24 -0.34 7.53 14.15
C SER A 24 -0.56 9.00 14.49
N GLY A 25 -1.48 9.65 13.78
CA GLY A 25 -1.85 11.05 13.95
C GLY A 25 -0.71 12.04 13.66
N VAL A 26 0.36 11.60 13.01
CA VAL A 26 1.44 12.49 12.54
C VAL A 26 1.44 12.54 11.03
N ARG A 27 1.90 11.47 10.38
CA ARG A 27 1.96 11.32 8.92
C ARG A 27 2.13 9.86 8.56
N THR A 28 1.52 9.47 7.44
CA THR A 28 1.72 8.18 6.78
C THR A 28 1.94 8.40 5.29
N GLY A 29 3.03 7.88 4.80
CA GLY A 29 3.34 7.82 3.38
C GLY A 29 4.50 6.87 3.15
N ILE A 30 4.33 5.93 2.21
CA ILE A 30 5.34 4.94 1.86
C ILE A 30 5.48 4.93 0.34
N TYR A 31 6.70 4.95 -0.14
CA TYR A 31 7.02 4.97 -1.56
C TYR A 31 7.68 3.66 -1.97
N LEU A 32 7.12 2.96 -2.93
CA LEU A 32 7.72 1.81 -3.61
C LEU A 32 8.55 2.32 -4.78
N GLU A 33 9.88 2.36 -4.61
CA GLU A 33 10.78 3.15 -5.44
C GLU A 33 10.86 2.69 -6.89
N GLU A 34 10.89 1.38 -7.13
CA GLU A 34 11.10 0.81 -8.46
C GLU A 34 9.91 1.01 -9.41
N TYR A 35 8.75 1.33 -8.86
CA TYR A 35 7.52 1.46 -9.63
C TYR A 35 6.89 2.84 -9.57
N ASP A 36 7.47 3.77 -8.78
CA ASP A 36 6.91 5.10 -8.54
C ASP A 36 5.47 5.03 -8.01
N ILE A 37 5.22 4.07 -7.10
CA ILE A 37 3.94 3.90 -6.42
C ILE A 37 4.04 4.49 -5.01
N MET A 38 3.17 5.43 -4.71
CA MET A 38 3.04 6.04 -3.39
C MET A 38 1.81 5.47 -2.67
N MET A 39 1.99 5.02 -1.46
CA MET A 39 0.96 4.51 -0.56
C MET A 39 0.72 5.56 0.53
N ASP A 40 -0.44 6.18 0.51
CA ASP A 40 -0.87 7.37 1.23
C ASP A 40 -0.06 8.66 0.95
N GLY A 41 -0.73 9.79 1.07
CA GLY A 41 -0.25 11.13 0.73
C GLY A 41 0.07 12.00 1.95
N GLY A 42 0.38 11.42 3.11
CA GLY A 42 0.74 12.18 4.30
C GLY A 42 2.15 12.73 4.29
N LEU A 43 3.01 12.26 3.37
CA LEU A 43 4.39 12.72 3.19
C LEU A 43 4.60 13.35 1.81
N TYR A 44 5.53 14.29 1.75
CA TYR A 44 6.11 14.76 0.50
C TYR A 44 7.39 13.98 0.21
N PHE A 45 7.50 13.44 -1.00
CA PHE A 45 8.72 12.82 -1.51
C PHE A 45 9.28 13.69 -2.63
N ASP A 46 10.59 13.88 -2.66
CA ASP A 46 11.27 14.53 -3.79
C ASP A 46 11.36 13.54 -4.98
N ARG A 47 10.22 12.99 -5.34
CA ARG A 47 9.99 12.01 -6.42
C ARG A 47 8.60 12.26 -7.01
N LYS A 48 8.42 11.86 -8.25
CA LYS A 48 7.16 12.05 -8.98
C LYS A 48 6.41 10.72 -9.09
N PRO A 49 5.43 10.45 -8.21
CA PRO A 49 4.67 9.20 -8.28
C PRO A 49 3.90 9.09 -9.60
N LYS A 50 3.86 7.90 -10.15
CA LYS A 50 2.99 7.54 -11.28
C LYS A 50 1.61 7.11 -10.81
N MET A 51 1.55 6.55 -9.61
CA MET A 51 0.30 6.13 -8.96
C MET A 51 0.35 6.45 -7.46
N ILE A 52 -0.76 6.89 -6.92
CA ILE A 52 -0.96 7.13 -5.49
C ILE A 52 -2.17 6.32 -5.04
N LEU A 53 -1.99 5.52 -4.00
CA LEU A 53 -3.04 4.75 -3.33
C LEU A 53 -3.42 5.49 -2.05
N VAL A 54 -4.61 6.05 -1.97
CA VAL A 54 -5.09 6.76 -0.77
C VAL A 54 -6.05 5.86 -0.03
N THR A 55 -5.65 5.39 1.15
CA THR A 55 -6.47 4.45 1.93
C THR A 55 -7.74 5.10 2.46
N HIS A 56 -7.62 6.31 2.98
CA HIS A 56 -8.75 7.09 3.53
C HIS A 56 -8.41 8.58 3.66
N GLY A 57 -9.38 9.38 4.09
CA GLY A 57 -9.30 10.83 4.09
C GLY A 57 -8.76 11.48 5.37
N HIS A 58 -8.22 10.76 6.35
CA HIS A 58 -7.62 11.40 7.54
C HIS A 58 -6.39 12.23 7.16
N LEU A 59 -6.20 13.34 7.89
CA LEU A 59 -5.20 14.36 7.53
C LEU A 59 -3.78 13.80 7.47
N ASP A 60 -3.41 12.94 8.40
CA ASP A 60 -2.09 12.31 8.44
C ASP A 60 -1.82 11.34 7.26
N HIS A 61 -2.85 10.98 6.50
CA HIS A 61 -2.76 10.18 5.26
C HIS A 61 -2.85 11.02 3.97
N VAL A 62 -3.30 12.30 4.02
CA VAL A 62 -3.52 13.09 2.81
C VAL A 62 -2.91 14.50 2.83
N CYS A 63 -2.33 14.96 3.96
CA CYS A 63 -1.93 16.38 4.12
C CYS A 63 -0.88 16.88 3.11
N ASN A 64 -0.07 16.01 2.52
CA ASN A 64 0.90 16.36 1.46
C ASN A 64 0.48 15.90 0.06
N LEU A 65 -0.74 15.38 -0.10
CA LEU A 65 -1.22 14.90 -1.39
C LEU A 65 -1.15 16.00 -2.46
N TYR A 66 -1.57 17.22 -2.13
CA TYR A 66 -1.48 18.37 -3.03
C TYR A 66 -0.04 18.63 -3.50
N SER A 67 0.92 18.69 -2.58
CA SER A 67 2.34 18.92 -2.90
C SER A 67 2.92 17.81 -3.79
N SER A 68 2.54 16.55 -3.53
CA SER A 68 2.99 15.40 -4.33
C SER A 68 2.45 15.43 -5.77
N LEU A 69 1.34 16.12 -6.01
CA LEU A 69 0.69 16.27 -7.31
C LEU A 69 1.10 17.56 -8.05
N LEU A 70 1.50 18.61 -7.34
CA LEU A 70 1.63 19.98 -7.88
C LEU A 70 2.59 20.06 -9.07
N ASP A 71 3.79 19.51 -8.92
CA ASP A 71 4.84 19.56 -9.94
C ASP A 71 4.92 18.29 -10.80
N ASN A 72 3.90 17.46 -10.73
CA ASN A 72 3.89 16.21 -11.47
C ASN A 72 3.31 16.41 -12.88
N ILE A 73 4.18 16.43 -13.88
CA ILE A 73 3.80 16.59 -15.30
C ILE A 73 3.08 15.37 -15.87
N ASN A 74 3.25 14.20 -15.26
CA ASN A 74 2.76 12.92 -15.78
C ASN A 74 1.30 12.61 -15.38
N LYS A 75 0.61 13.52 -14.69
CA LYS A 75 -0.78 13.35 -14.21
C LYS A 75 -0.97 11.97 -13.56
N PRO A 76 -0.43 11.72 -12.36
CA PRO A 76 -0.49 10.43 -11.72
C PRO A 76 -1.93 9.96 -11.53
N ILE A 77 -2.10 8.65 -11.52
CA ILE A 77 -3.36 8.02 -11.16
C ILE A 77 -3.46 8.03 -9.63
N VAL A 78 -4.56 8.56 -9.10
CA VAL A 78 -4.88 8.52 -7.66
C VAL A 78 -6.06 7.58 -7.49
N LEU A 79 -5.87 6.49 -6.76
CA LEU A 79 -6.92 5.53 -6.40
C LEU A 79 -7.31 5.77 -4.94
N ALA A 80 -8.61 5.85 -4.68
CA ALA A 80 -9.16 6.14 -3.36
C ALA A 80 -10.53 5.47 -3.18
N PRO A 81 -11.10 5.37 -1.97
CA PRO A 81 -12.48 4.97 -1.78
C PRO A 81 -13.42 5.84 -2.60
N SER A 82 -14.37 5.24 -3.32
CA SER A 82 -15.28 5.95 -4.23
C SER A 82 -16.05 7.07 -3.53
N SER A 83 -16.48 6.86 -2.31
CA SER A 83 -17.14 7.86 -1.46
C SER A 83 -16.27 9.06 -1.12
N SER A 84 -14.94 8.88 -1.06
CA SER A 84 -13.98 9.92 -0.69
C SER A 84 -13.55 10.80 -1.87
N VAL A 85 -13.76 10.36 -3.12
CA VAL A 85 -13.25 11.04 -4.33
C VAL A 85 -13.72 12.49 -4.42
N GLY A 86 -15.01 12.75 -4.15
CA GLY A 86 -15.58 14.10 -4.18
C GLY A 86 -14.91 15.03 -3.17
N PHE A 87 -14.74 14.58 -1.95
CA PHE A 87 -14.11 15.32 -0.84
C PHE A 87 -12.62 15.57 -1.11
N LEU A 88 -11.88 14.57 -1.59
CA LEU A 88 -10.47 14.71 -1.93
C LEU A 88 -10.24 15.71 -3.06
N LYS A 89 -11.09 15.69 -4.11
CA LYS A 89 -11.04 16.70 -5.18
C LYS A 89 -11.32 18.10 -4.65
N HIS A 90 -12.30 18.25 -3.76
CA HIS A 90 -12.60 19.54 -3.13
C HIS A 90 -11.42 20.03 -2.28
N TYR A 91 -10.83 19.16 -1.45
CA TYR A 91 -9.64 19.46 -0.66
C TYR A 91 -8.47 19.94 -1.53
N LEU A 92 -8.13 19.22 -2.61
CA LEU A 92 -7.06 19.59 -3.53
C LEU A 92 -7.31 20.92 -4.23
N ASN A 93 -8.55 21.19 -4.65
CA ASN A 93 -8.92 22.48 -5.26
C ASN A 93 -8.84 23.64 -4.26
N SER A 94 -9.21 23.40 -3.00
CA SER A 94 -9.09 24.42 -1.94
C SER A 94 -7.62 24.75 -1.67
N GLN A 95 -6.75 23.76 -1.56
CA GLN A 95 -5.31 23.97 -1.41
C GLN A 95 -4.72 24.74 -2.60
N HIS A 96 -5.13 24.39 -3.82
CA HIS A 96 -4.68 25.08 -5.03
C HIS A 96 -5.13 26.53 -5.06
N THR A 97 -6.38 26.81 -4.72
CA THR A 97 -6.94 28.16 -4.65
C THR A 97 -6.18 29.03 -3.64
N VAL A 98 -5.91 28.51 -2.45
CA VAL A 98 -5.12 29.20 -1.42
C VAL A 98 -3.69 29.46 -1.90
N SER A 99 -3.04 28.46 -2.52
CA SER A 99 -1.66 28.58 -3.00
C SER A 99 -1.49 29.63 -4.09
N LEU A 100 -2.50 29.84 -4.93
CA LEU A 100 -2.46 30.82 -6.02
C LEU A 100 -3.08 32.17 -5.64
N ASN A 101 -3.71 32.26 -4.48
CA ASN A 101 -4.52 33.42 -4.07
C ASN A 101 -5.55 33.84 -5.14
N LYS A 102 -6.10 32.91 -5.89
CA LYS A 102 -7.13 33.12 -6.90
C LYS A 102 -7.95 31.85 -7.15
N LYS A 103 -9.19 32.02 -7.53
CA LYS A 103 -10.04 30.86 -7.90
C LYS A 103 -9.46 30.16 -9.12
N SER A 104 -9.08 28.89 -8.95
CA SER A 104 -8.49 28.08 -10.00
C SER A 104 -8.85 26.60 -9.77
N TYR A 105 -8.88 25.82 -10.84
CA TYR A 105 -9.18 24.41 -10.80
C TYR A 105 -7.91 23.57 -10.93
N PHE A 106 -7.69 22.65 -9.99
CA PHE A 106 -6.51 21.78 -9.97
C PHE A 106 -6.78 20.44 -10.69
N ASN A 107 -6.08 20.19 -11.80
CA ASN A 107 -6.28 19.03 -12.68
C ASN A 107 -5.00 18.25 -13.02
N LYS A 108 -4.01 18.30 -12.16
CA LYS A 108 -2.70 17.66 -12.34
C LYS A 108 -2.68 16.15 -12.08
N TYR A 109 -3.85 15.50 -12.02
CA TYR A 109 -4.01 14.08 -11.67
C TYR A 109 -5.23 13.46 -12.34
N LYS A 110 -5.30 12.13 -12.33
CA LYS A 110 -6.50 11.34 -12.65
C LYS A 110 -6.94 10.61 -11.40
N MET A 111 -8.03 11.04 -10.75
CA MET A 111 -8.55 10.40 -9.55
C MET A 111 -9.72 9.47 -9.88
N ILE A 112 -9.63 8.24 -9.38
CA ILE A 112 -10.58 7.16 -9.62
C ILE A 112 -11.02 6.61 -8.27
N GLY A 113 -12.33 6.49 -8.07
CA GLY A 113 -12.91 5.70 -6.99
C GLY A 113 -12.74 4.23 -7.29
N LEU A 114 -12.32 3.45 -6.30
CA LEU A 114 -12.01 2.04 -6.49
C LEU A 114 -12.99 1.18 -5.70
N ASP A 115 -13.89 0.51 -6.41
CA ASP A 115 -14.84 -0.46 -5.85
C ASP A 115 -14.53 -1.87 -6.35
N GLU A 116 -13.84 -1.99 -7.50
CA GLU A 116 -13.47 -3.22 -8.17
C GLU A 116 -11.97 -3.21 -8.57
N PRO A 117 -11.38 -4.38 -8.86
CA PRO A 117 -9.99 -4.44 -9.30
C PRO A 117 -9.69 -3.56 -10.52
N TYR A 118 -8.60 -2.81 -10.46
CA TYR A 118 -8.18 -1.86 -11.49
C TYR A 118 -6.83 -2.25 -12.09
N ASP A 119 -6.82 -2.51 -13.40
CA ASP A 119 -5.61 -2.79 -14.16
C ASP A 119 -4.94 -1.50 -14.63
N VAL A 120 -3.65 -1.34 -14.35
CA VAL A 120 -2.85 -0.18 -14.73
C VAL A 120 -1.52 -0.60 -15.36
N ASN A 121 -1.12 0.10 -16.42
CA ASN A 121 0.18 -0.05 -17.05
C ASN A 121 1.09 1.11 -16.63
N LEU A 122 2.12 0.80 -15.85
CA LEU A 122 3.21 1.71 -15.52
C LEU A 122 4.48 1.26 -16.23
N SER A 123 5.59 1.03 -15.50
CA SER A 123 6.77 0.31 -16.04
C SER A 123 6.49 -1.19 -16.23
N LYS A 124 5.53 -1.72 -15.50
CA LYS A 124 4.92 -3.05 -15.66
C LYS A 124 3.40 -2.91 -15.60
N LYS A 125 2.69 -4.00 -15.93
CA LYS A 125 1.25 -4.09 -15.71
C LYS A 125 0.98 -4.51 -14.28
N PHE A 126 0.13 -3.74 -13.60
CA PHE A 126 -0.35 -4.02 -12.24
C PHE A 126 -1.85 -4.24 -12.26
N ARG A 127 -2.32 -5.04 -11.31
CA ARG A 127 -3.71 -5.09 -10.89
C ARG A 127 -3.78 -4.64 -9.44
N ILE A 128 -4.57 -3.61 -9.20
CA ILE A 128 -4.84 -3.09 -7.84
C ILE A 128 -6.20 -3.60 -7.41
N VAL A 129 -6.21 -4.34 -6.30
CA VAL A 129 -7.41 -4.98 -5.74
C VAL A 129 -7.81 -4.27 -4.46
N PRO A 130 -9.03 -3.68 -4.39
CA PRO A 130 -9.50 -3.04 -3.17
C PRO A 130 -9.97 -4.08 -2.15
N TYR A 131 -9.74 -3.78 -0.87
CA TYR A 131 -10.26 -4.51 0.29
C TYR A 131 -10.91 -3.50 1.23
N THR A 132 -12.20 -3.65 1.48
CA THR A 132 -12.90 -2.80 2.46
C THR A 132 -12.37 -3.06 3.86
N LEU A 133 -12.03 -2.00 4.58
CA LEU A 133 -11.51 -2.04 5.93
C LEU A 133 -12.43 -1.31 6.90
N ASP A 134 -12.58 -1.87 8.12
CA ASP A 134 -13.37 -1.25 9.18
C ASP A 134 -12.56 -0.16 9.89
N HIS A 135 -12.92 1.09 9.64
CA HIS A 135 -12.35 2.27 10.30
C HIS A 135 -13.44 3.32 10.55
N ARG A 136 -13.06 4.50 11.08
CA ARG A 136 -13.98 5.61 11.37
C ARG A 136 -14.57 6.28 10.14
N VAL A 137 -13.84 6.20 9.03
CA VAL A 137 -14.23 6.70 7.70
C VAL A 137 -14.06 5.57 6.70
N ASP A 138 -14.68 5.70 5.53
CA ASP A 138 -14.53 4.71 4.47
C ASP A 138 -13.05 4.53 4.12
N THR A 139 -12.59 3.30 4.29
CA THR A 139 -11.17 2.95 4.19
C THR A 139 -11.01 1.72 3.30
N LEU A 140 -10.01 1.79 2.42
CA LEU A 140 -9.58 0.67 1.59
C LEU A 140 -8.15 0.24 1.93
N GLY A 141 -7.95 -1.07 1.98
CA GLY A 141 -6.65 -1.67 1.73
C GLY A 141 -6.48 -1.94 0.23
N PHE A 142 -5.25 -2.04 -0.22
CA PHE A 142 -4.90 -2.24 -1.62
C PHE A 142 -4.00 -3.46 -1.80
N GLY A 143 -4.47 -4.46 -2.53
CA GLY A 143 -3.63 -5.53 -3.04
C GLY A 143 -2.90 -5.06 -4.30
N ILE A 144 -1.58 -5.08 -4.30
CA ILE A 144 -0.72 -4.73 -5.44
C ILE A 144 -0.23 -6.02 -6.08
N HIS A 145 -0.81 -6.37 -7.22
CA HIS A 145 -0.43 -7.56 -7.98
C HIS A 145 0.42 -7.18 -9.18
N ILE A 146 1.51 -7.90 -9.39
CA ILE A 146 2.34 -7.77 -10.59
C ILE A 146 1.84 -8.74 -11.63
N MET A 147 1.43 -8.20 -12.78
CA MET A 147 0.92 -8.97 -13.90
C MET A 147 2.05 -9.29 -14.89
N GLY A 148 2.28 -10.55 -15.12
CA GLY A 148 3.28 -11.03 -16.06
C GLY A 148 2.70 -12.05 -17.04
N LYS A 149 3.56 -12.60 -17.88
CA LYS A 149 3.25 -13.76 -18.73
C LYS A 149 4.21 -14.89 -18.37
N LYS A 150 3.72 -16.12 -18.38
CA LYS A 150 4.54 -17.33 -18.29
C LYS A 150 4.13 -18.30 -19.39
N LEU A 151 5.06 -19.16 -19.79
CA LEU A 151 4.75 -20.21 -20.75
C LEU A 151 3.60 -21.07 -20.21
N ASP A 152 2.61 -21.33 -21.06
CA ASP A 152 1.52 -22.23 -20.75
C ASP A 152 2.08 -23.62 -20.43
N PRO A 153 1.69 -24.25 -19.30
CA PRO A 153 2.15 -25.61 -18.96
C PRO A 153 1.95 -26.66 -20.05
N ARG A 154 0.97 -26.48 -20.94
CA ARG A 154 0.75 -27.34 -22.10
C ARG A 154 1.96 -27.44 -23.02
N TRP A 155 2.79 -26.40 -23.05
CA TRP A 155 3.99 -26.30 -23.91
C TRP A 155 5.28 -26.61 -23.16
N LYS A 156 5.19 -27.07 -21.90
CA LYS A 156 6.37 -27.41 -21.09
C LYS A 156 7.14 -28.58 -21.77
N GLY A 157 8.44 -28.40 -21.95
CA GLY A 157 9.32 -29.39 -22.59
C GLY A 157 9.44 -29.25 -24.13
N LYS A 158 8.68 -28.36 -24.76
CA LYS A 158 8.85 -28.02 -26.19
C LYS A 158 10.16 -27.27 -26.42
N THR A 159 10.82 -27.57 -27.52
CA THR A 159 12.01 -26.84 -27.96
C THR A 159 11.65 -25.43 -28.43
N GLN A 160 12.66 -24.57 -28.56
CA GLN A 160 12.45 -23.21 -29.08
C GLN A 160 11.84 -23.20 -30.47
N ASP A 161 12.28 -24.10 -31.37
CA ASP A 161 11.76 -24.19 -32.72
C ASP A 161 10.30 -24.64 -32.77
N GLU A 162 9.92 -25.61 -31.94
CA GLU A 162 8.53 -26.05 -31.82
C GLU A 162 7.64 -24.90 -31.29
N LEU A 163 8.11 -24.12 -30.31
CA LEU A 163 7.38 -22.96 -29.80
C LEU A 163 7.22 -21.88 -30.90
N ILE A 164 8.22 -21.64 -31.70
CA ILE A 164 8.13 -20.74 -32.85
C ILE A 164 7.09 -21.21 -33.88
N GLN A 165 7.06 -22.51 -34.17
CA GLN A 165 6.06 -23.09 -35.11
C GLN A 165 4.64 -22.95 -34.53
N LEU A 166 4.45 -23.30 -33.29
CA LEU A 166 3.14 -23.12 -32.57
C LEU A 166 2.67 -21.68 -32.62
N LYS A 167 3.57 -20.72 -32.37
CA LYS A 167 3.22 -19.30 -32.46
C LYS A 167 2.83 -18.88 -33.87
N ARG A 168 3.51 -19.41 -34.91
CA ARG A 168 3.18 -19.16 -36.34
C ARG A 168 1.84 -19.78 -36.73
N SER A 169 1.45 -20.90 -36.13
CA SER A 169 0.13 -21.52 -36.35
C SER A 169 -0.99 -20.85 -35.58
N GLY A 170 -0.70 -19.76 -34.83
CA GLY A 170 -1.71 -18.98 -34.12
C GLY A 170 -1.97 -19.41 -32.65
N GLU A 171 -1.18 -20.35 -32.13
CA GLU A 171 -1.33 -20.80 -30.76
C GLU A 171 -0.87 -19.72 -29.75
N GLU A 172 -1.65 -19.49 -28.71
CA GLU A 172 -1.25 -18.65 -27.60
C GLU A 172 -0.29 -19.43 -26.69
N LEU A 173 0.98 -19.01 -26.70
CA LEU A 173 2.04 -19.71 -25.94
C LEU A 173 2.06 -19.36 -24.44
N ASN A 174 1.51 -18.23 -24.06
CA ASN A 174 1.63 -17.72 -22.70
C ASN A 174 0.28 -17.56 -22.04
N ILE A 175 0.26 -17.87 -20.76
CA ILE A 175 -0.85 -17.54 -19.87
C ILE A 175 -0.50 -16.36 -18.97
N ILE A 176 -1.51 -15.67 -18.47
CA ILE A 176 -1.34 -14.61 -17.47
C ILE A 176 -0.75 -15.24 -16.20
N ASN A 177 0.27 -14.59 -15.67
CA ASN A 177 0.89 -14.91 -14.39
C ASN A 177 0.69 -13.73 -13.44
N GLU A 178 -0.31 -13.83 -12.58
CA GLU A 178 -0.64 -12.85 -11.58
C GLU A 178 0.09 -13.19 -10.27
N LYS A 179 0.86 -12.24 -9.73
CA LYS A 179 1.63 -12.40 -8.51
C LYS A 179 1.18 -11.38 -7.49
N LYS A 180 0.60 -11.86 -6.40
CA LYS A 180 0.16 -11.05 -5.27
C LYS A 180 1.37 -10.62 -4.45
N PHE A 181 1.84 -9.39 -4.67
CA PHE A 181 3.11 -8.91 -4.16
C PHE A 181 2.97 -8.26 -2.78
N ILE A 182 2.28 -7.14 -2.71
CA ILE A 182 2.07 -6.37 -1.47
C ILE A 182 0.58 -6.19 -1.24
N MET A 183 0.11 -6.39 -0.01
CA MET A 183 -1.14 -5.81 0.47
C MET A 183 -0.80 -4.65 1.39
N PHE A 184 -1.24 -3.45 1.03
CA PHE A 184 -1.14 -2.25 1.86
C PHE A 184 -2.48 -2.03 2.55
N CYS A 185 -2.52 -2.26 3.86
CA CYS A 185 -3.67 -1.97 4.70
C CYS A 185 -3.45 -0.60 5.35
N GLY A 186 -4.43 0.29 5.18
CA GLY A 186 -4.47 1.54 5.94
C GLY A 186 -4.82 1.30 7.40
N ASP A 187 -5.38 2.32 8.02
CA ASP A 187 -5.90 2.21 9.39
C ASP A 187 -7.14 1.30 9.40
N THR A 188 -7.21 0.41 10.37
CA THR A 188 -8.30 -0.56 10.47
C THR A 188 -8.47 -1.10 11.88
N SER A 189 -9.64 -1.65 12.17
CA SER A 189 -9.89 -2.41 13.40
C SER A 189 -9.66 -3.91 13.18
N SER A 190 -9.67 -4.67 14.28
CA SER A 190 -9.59 -6.13 14.26
C SER A 190 -10.73 -6.81 13.50
N MET A 191 -11.86 -6.12 13.28
CA MET A 191 -13.02 -6.63 12.54
C MET A 191 -12.70 -7.01 11.09
N SER A 192 -11.71 -6.33 10.47
CA SER A 192 -11.32 -6.62 9.09
C SER A 192 -10.42 -7.84 8.94
N LEU A 193 -9.67 -8.22 9.97
CA LEU A 193 -8.52 -9.13 9.84
C LEU A 193 -8.89 -10.50 9.28
N ASN A 194 -10.03 -11.06 9.71
CA ASN A 194 -10.47 -12.40 9.28
C ASN A 194 -10.94 -12.47 7.82
N SER A 195 -11.26 -11.32 7.21
CA SER A 195 -11.68 -11.24 5.81
C SER A 195 -10.53 -11.01 4.83
N LEU A 196 -9.33 -10.71 5.35
CA LEU A 196 -8.17 -10.39 4.53
C LEU A 196 -7.36 -11.64 4.17
N PRO A 197 -7.01 -11.84 2.89
CA PRO A 197 -6.30 -13.03 2.42
C PRO A 197 -4.77 -12.90 2.64
N PHE A 198 -4.32 -12.83 3.89
CA PHE A 198 -2.92 -12.59 4.23
C PHE A 198 -1.97 -13.63 3.63
N ASN A 199 -2.36 -14.91 3.62
CA ASN A 199 -1.54 -15.99 3.05
C ASN A 199 -1.26 -15.87 1.55
N ASP A 200 -2.04 -15.04 0.85
CA ASP A 200 -1.92 -14.88 -0.60
C ASP A 200 -0.80 -13.91 -1.00
N TYR A 201 -0.35 -13.07 -0.07
CA TYR A 201 0.61 -12.01 -0.33
C TYR A 201 1.98 -12.31 0.27
N SER A 202 3.03 -11.92 -0.46
CA SER A 202 4.40 -12.01 0.05
C SER A 202 4.66 -11.01 1.18
N TYR A 203 4.04 -9.84 1.10
CA TYR A 203 4.18 -8.76 2.07
C TYR A 203 2.85 -8.15 2.43
N ILE A 204 2.65 -7.95 3.73
CA ILE A 204 1.51 -7.20 4.29
C ILE A 204 2.06 -5.98 5.02
N ILE A 205 1.72 -4.79 4.54
CA ILE A 205 2.00 -3.53 5.23
C ILE A 205 0.74 -3.16 6.01
N ILE A 206 0.79 -3.19 7.33
CA ILE A 206 -0.38 -3.02 8.18
C ILE A 206 -0.05 -2.24 9.45
N GLU A 207 -1.01 -1.49 9.96
CA GLU A 207 -0.86 -0.77 11.21
C GLU A 207 -0.68 -1.71 12.41
N CYS A 208 0.05 -1.23 13.43
CA CYS A 208 0.08 -1.78 14.77
C CYS A 208 0.15 -0.61 15.77
N THR A 209 -0.95 0.11 15.90
CA THR A 209 -0.96 1.39 16.61
C THR A 209 -0.70 1.20 18.11
N PHE A 210 -1.23 0.15 18.71
CA PHE A 210 -1.15 -0.08 20.14
C PHE A 210 -0.42 -1.39 20.49
N LEU A 211 0.44 -1.32 21.54
CA LEU A 211 1.28 -2.42 21.98
C LEU A 211 0.97 -2.91 23.39
N GLU A 212 0.71 -1.96 24.33
CA GLU A 212 0.56 -2.27 25.74
C GLU A 212 -0.86 -2.73 26.06
N PRO A 213 -1.04 -3.74 26.94
CA PRO A 213 -2.35 -4.29 27.27
C PRO A 213 -3.37 -3.23 27.71
N ASP A 214 -2.96 -2.22 28.46
CA ASP A 214 -3.81 -1.13 28.96
C ASP A 214 -4.41 -0.27 27.84
N HIS A 215 -3.86 -0.35 26.64
CA HIS A 215 -4.34 0.40 25.47
C HIS A 215 -5.32 -0.39 24.60
N TYR A 216 -5.70 -1.61 24.97
CA TYR A 216 -6.57 -2.45 24.14
C TYR A 216 -7.95 -1.83 23.92
N HIS A 217 -8.58 -1.31 24.97
CA HIS A 217 -9.88 -0.63 24.87
C HIS A 217 -9.80 0.66 24.02
N GLU A 218 -8.67 1.36 24.09
CA GLU A 218 -8.44 2.54 23.25
C GLU A 218 -8.32 2.13 21.76
N ALA A 219 -7.65 1.03 21.46
CA ALA A 219 -7.58 0.48 20.11
C ALA A 219 -8.98 0.22 19.54
N LEU A 220 -9.81 -0.51 20.27
CA LEU A 220 -11.19 -0.81 19.87
C LEU A 220 -12.02 0.46 19.65
N SER A 221 -12.00 1.42 20.60
CA SER A 221 -12.80 2.65 20.53
C SER A 221 -12.38 3.57 19.37
N ARG A 222 -11.11 3.53 18.98
CA ARG A 222 -10.55 4.33 17.90
C ARG A 222 -10.53 3.61 16.56
N LYS A 223 -10.95 2.32 16.52
CA LYS A 223 -10.88 1.46 15.35
C LYS A 223 -9.46 1.37 14.78
N HIS A 224 -8.50 1.08 15.67
CA HIS A 224 -7.12 0.76 15.34
C HIS A 224 -6.73 -0.62 15.86
N LEU A 225 -5.62 -1.16 15.35
CA LEU A 225 -5.13 -2.46 15.75
C LEU A 225 -4.25 -2.38 17.01
N HIS A 226 -4.44 -3.38 17.85
CA HIS A 226 -3.54 -3.72 18.92
C HIS A 226 -2.66 -4.91 18.54
N TYR A 227 -1.46 -5.00 19.08
CA TYR A 227 -0.55 -6.13 18.84
C TYR A 227 -1.23 -7.50 19.06
N GLN A 228 -2.09 -7.61 20.08
CA GLN A 228 -2.79 -8.87 20.37
C GLN A 228 -3.74 -9.31 19.25
N ASP A 229 -4.29 -8.38 18.48
CA ASP A 229 -5.16 -8.68 17.33
C ASP A 229 -4.35 -9.29 16.20
N LEU A 230 -3.10 -8.85 16.01
CA LEU A 230 -2.23 -9.28 14.92
C LEU A 230 -1.44 -10.56 15.24
N LYS A 231 -1.15 -10.81 16.51
CA LYS A 231 -0.31 -11.94 16.95
C LYS A 231 -0.74 -13.29 16.34
N PRO A 232 -2.04 -13.69 16.35
CA PRO A 232 -2.46 -14.95 15.75
C PRO A 232 -2.12 -15.06 14.25
N PHE A 233 -2.19 -13.91 13.53
CA PHE A 233 -1.90 -13.89 12.10
C PHE A 233 -0.40 -14.01 11.81
N PHE A 234 0.47 -13.48 12.66
CA PHE A 234 1.92 -13.72 12.55
C PHE A 234 2.25 -15.19 12.71
N GLU A 235 1.58 -15.87 13.64
CA GLU A 235 1.82 -17.28 13.95
C GLU A 235 1.29 -18.23 12.85
N THR A 236 0.17 -17.88 12.21
CA THR A 236 -0.48 -18.73 11.22
C THR A 236 -0.02 -18.47 9.78
N ASN A 237 0.56 -17.31 9.47
CA ASN A 237 0.95 -16.90 8.11
C ASN A 237 2.48 -16.80 7.98
N GLN A 238 3.21 -17.89 8.24
CA GLN A 238 4.68 -17.89 8.28
C GLN A 238 5.37 -17.61 6.93
N SER A 239 4.67 -17.84 5.81
CA SER A 239 5.19 -17.53 4.47
C SER A 239 5.05 -16.05 4.08
N THR A 240 4.29 -15.29 4.86
CA THR A 240 4.00 -13.87 4.63
C THR A 240 4.85 -13.01 5.57
N THR A 241 5.48 -11.98 5.05
CA THR A 241 6.19 -10.98 5.88
C THR A 241 5.26 -9.82 6.21
N PHE A 242 5.04 -9.58 7.50
CA PHE A 242 4.29 -8.43 7.99
C PHE A 242 5.24 -7.24 8.24
N ILE A 243 4.97 -6.11 7.60
CA ILE A 243 5.68 -4.85 7.78
C ILE A 243 4.77 -3.95 8.61
N LEU A 244 5.14 -3.72 9.86
CA LEU A 244 4.30 -2.99 10.80
C LEU A 244 4.60 -1.49 10.75
N ILE A 245 3.52 -0.72 10.67
CA ILE A 245 3.52 0.74 10.53
C ILE A 245 2.62 1.40 11.58
N HIS A 246 2.50 2.70 11.55
CA HIS A 246 1.48 3.52 12.22
C HIS A 246 1.47 3.39 13.76
N PHE A 247 2.62 3.09 14.37
CA PHE A 247 2.71 3.01 15.84
C PHE A 247 2.33 4.33 16.51
N SER A 248 1.65 4.26 17.65
CA SER A 248 1.28 5.43 18.43
C SER A 248 2.52 6.26 18.83
N ARG A 249 2.38 7.59 18.82
CA ARG A 249 3.44 8.54 19.24
C ARG A 249 3.90 8.36 20.68
N ARG A 250 3.12 7.67 21.52
CA ARG A 250 3.47 7.37 22.92
C ARG A 250 4.66 6.41 23.04
N TYR A 251 4.94 5.63 21.98
CA TYR A 251 6.07 4.70 21.97
C TYR A 251 7.26 5.29 21.22
N LYS A 252 8.42 5.36 21.87
CA LYS A 252 9.68 5.65 21.20
C LYS A 252 10.10 4.46 20.34
N ASP A 253 10.89 4.70 19.28
CA ASP A 253 11.38 3.63 18.39
C ASP A 253 12.15 2.55 19.15
N SER A 254 12.96 2.95 20.16
CA SER A 254 13.68 2.00 21.03
C SER A 254 12.72 1.05 21.75
N LYS A 255 11.62 1.55 22.30
CA LYS A 255 10.61 0.73 22.99
C LYS A 255 9.91 -0.23 22.04
N ILE A 256 9.59 0.23 20.81
CA ILE A 256 8.99 -0.65 19.80
C ILE A 256 9.94 -1.77 19.43
N LYS A 257 11.23 -1.46 19.19
CA LYS A 257 12.26 -2.45 18.87
C LYS A 257 12.42 -3.48 19.98
N GLU A 258 12.51 -3.04 21.22
CA GLU A 258 12.60 -3.90 22.39
C GLU A 258 11.39 -4.83 22.52
N PHE A 259 10.17 -4.28 22.41
CA PHE A 259 8.93 -5.06 22.46
C PHE A 259 8.93 -6.19 21.43
N PHE A 260 9.23 -5.91 20.15
CA PHE A 260 9.22 -6.93 19.10
C PHE A 260 10.42 -7.87 19.16
N LYS A 261 11.55 -7.45 19.71
CA LYS A 261 12.69 -8.33 19.99
C LYS A 261 12.31 -9.41 21.02
N GLU A 262 11.58 -9.05 22.07
CA GLU A 262 11.07 -10.01 23.05
C GLU A 262 10.04 -10.99 22.46
N LYS A 263 9.18 -10.53 21.54
CA LYS A 263 8.15 -11.37 20.91
C LYS A 263 8.72 -12.32 19.86
N ASN A 264 9.86 -12.01 19.27
CA ASN A 264 10.65 -12.87 18.38
C ASN A 264 9.88 -13.47 17.19
N HIS A 265 9.04 -12.69 16.52
CA HIS A 265 8.36 -13.11 15.30
C HIS A 265 9.31 -12.98 14.09
N SER A 266 9.67 -14.12 13.47
CA SER A 266 10.61 -14.17 12.35
C SER A 266 10.10 -13.50 11.07
N ASN A 267 8.79 -13.45 10.91
CA ASN A 267 8.08 -12.90 9.74
C ASN A 267 7.57 -11.46 9.97
N VAL A 268 8.05 -10.77 11.01
CA VAL A 268 7.67 -9.38 11.29
C VAL A 268 8.84 -8.44 11.05
N LYS A 269 8.62 -7.37 10.31
CA LYS A 269 9.55 -6.25 10.12
C LYS A 269 8.91 -4.95 10.62
N LEU A 270 9.72 -4.06 11.19
CA LEU A 270 9.27 -2.77 11.70
C LEU A 270 9.65 -1.67 10.71
N PHE A 271 8.70 -0.83 10.35
CA PHE A 271 8.93 0.34 9.50
C PHE A 271 8.92 1.61 10.38
N ILE A 272 10.07 1.86 11.05
CA ILE A 272 10.26 2.93 12.05
C ILE A 272 11.59 3.63 11.90
#